data_cdeac3f43c00797a242da0439e7e39f3
#
_entry.id   cdeac3f43c00797a242da0439e7e39f3
#
_cell.length_a   1.000
_cell.length_b   1.000
_cell.length_c   1.000
_cell.angle_alpha   90.00
_cell.angle_beta   90.00
_cell.angle_gamma   90.00
#
_symmetry.space_group_name_H-M   'P 1'
#
loop_
_entity.id
_entity.type
_entity.pdbx_description
1 polymer ?
#
loop_
_entity_poly.entity_id
_entity_poly.type
_entity_poly.pdbx_seq_one_letter_code
_entity_poly.pdbx_strand_id
1 'polypeptide(L)'
;MSVIYYYTKNENLPIFLKYGIRLSKNFNKELNINGYVKPFLIGLLNPKDDLEKYNSNDYACLKLDILDDHLRVIDKELINNYNGEQLGYTQINNYIFGSLKNPIVLIDTSVISDKISIYNKTIDIPLLFDNSEEFFYELEVRKIIDEMPIKEVYEILKNKES
;
A
#
# COMPACT_ATOMS: atom_id res chain seq x y z
N MET A 1 4.42 -15.29 -0.69
CA MET A 1 5.07 -14.18 -1.40
C MET A 1 4.01 -13.19 -1.87
N SER A 2 4.25 -11.92 -1.67
CA SER A 2 3.29 -10.87 -2.04
C SER A 2 3.89 -9.90 -3.03
N VAL A 3 3.03 -9.35 -3.90
CA VAL A 3 3.40 -8.29 -4.83
C VAL A 3 3.15 -6.95 -4.16
N ILE A 4 4.18 -6.14 -4.05
CA ILE A 4 4.12 -4.81 -3.46
C ILE A 4 4.47 -3.79 -4.53
N TYR A 5 3.74 -2.67 -4.56
CA TYR A 5 3.97 -1.59 -5.52
C TYR A 5 4.89 -0.56 -4.90
N TYR A 6 5.87 -0.12 -5.68
CA TYR A 6 6.91 0.80 -5.20
C TYR A 6 7.17 1.86 -6.25
N TYR A 7 6.98 3.13 -5.86
CA TYR A 7 7.26 4.25 -6.76
C TYR A 7 8.70 4.72 -6.63
N THR A 8 9.32 4.95 -7.76
CA THR A 8 10.65 5.54 -7.84
C THR A 8 10.70 6.57 -8.95
N LYS A 9 11.63 7.53 -8.84
CA LYS A 9 11.88 8.47 -9.94
C LYS A 9 12.38 7.72 -11.16
N ASN A 10 12.00 8.19 -12.35
CA ASN A 10 12.36 7.55 -13.62
C ASN A 10 13.88 7.38 -13.79
N GLU A 11 14.68 8.30 -13.25
CA GLU A 11 16.13 8.23 -13.32
C GLU A 11 16.72 7.01 -12.61
N ASN A 12 16.05 6.47 -11.60
CA ASN A 12 16.51 5.31 -10.84
C ASN A 12 16.10 3.98 -11.48
N LEU A 13 15.18 4.01 -12.43
CA LEU A 13 14.60 2.79 -13.01
C LEU A 13 15.64 1.85 -13.62
N PRO A 14 16.58 2.31 -14.48
CA PRO A 14 17.58 1.41 -15.05
C PRO A 14 18.47 0.75 -14.00
N ILE A 15 18.80 1.47 -12.93
CA ILE A 15 19.66 0.98 -11.86
C ILE A 15 18.94 -0.14 -11.09
N PHE A 16 17.68 0.08 -10.72
CA PHE A 16 16.91 -0.89 -9.96
C PHE A 16 16.61 -2.16 -10.76
N LEU A 17 16.32 -2.03 -12.04
CA LEU A 17 16.06 -3.19 -12.91
C LEU A 17 17.31 -4.03 -13.14
N LYS A 18 18.49 -3.42 -13.11
CA LYS A 18 19.76 -4.12 -13.33
C LYS A 18 20.36 -4.68 -12.03
N TYR A 19 20.35 -3.91 -10.96
CA TYR A 19 21.09 -4.23 -9.73
C TYR A 19 20.19 -4.52 -8.53
N GLY A 20 18.88 -4.34 -8.65
CA GLY A 20 17.97 -4.45 -7.53
C GLY A 20 17.92 -3.18 -6.68
N ILE A 21 17.15 -3.24 -5.59
CA ILE A 21 16.99 -2.15 -4.64
C ILE A 21 17.70 -2.53 -3.34
N ARG A 22 18.79 -1.83 -3.03
CA ARG A 22 19.54 -2.05 -1.80
C ARG A 22 18.91 -1.26 -0.66
N LEU A 23 18.46 -1.94 0.39
CA LEU A 23 17.78 -1.32 1.52
C LEU A 23 18.61 -0.23 2.17
N SER A 24 19.89 -0.49 2.46
CA SER A 24 20.78 0.45 3.15
C SER A 24 21.01 1.76 2.42
N LYS A 25 20.83 1.77 1.08
CA LYS A 25 21.03 2.96 0.25
C LYS A 25 19.74 3.67 -0.13
N ASN A 26 18.62 2.95 -0.10
CA ASN A 26 17.37 3.44 -0.68
C ASN A 26 16.22 3.49 0.31
N PHE A 27 16.47 3.20 1.59
CA PHE A 27 15.39 3.22 2.57
C PHE A 27 14.72 4.60 2.62
N ASN A 28 13.39 4.57 2.78
CA ASN A 28 12.59 5.77 2.83
C ASN A 28 12.57 6.38 4.24
N LYS A 29 12.61 5.52 5.27
CA LYS A 29 12.54 5.98 6.66
C LYS A 29 13.11 4.93 7.62
N GLU A 30 13.70 5.40 8.72
CA GLU A 30 14.05 4.56 9.86
C GLU A 30 12.94 4.66 10.90
N LEU A 31 12.46 3.52 11.39
CA LEU A 31 11.31 3.43 12.28
C LEU A 31 11.59 2.47 13.41
N ASN A 32 11.02 2.78 14.58
CA ASN A 32 11.09 1.91 15.74
C ASN A 32 9.99 0.84 15.66
N ILE A 33 10.40 -0.38 15.39
CA ILE A 33 9.54 -1.56 15.32
C ILE A 33 10.05 -2.57 16.36
N ASN A 34 9.17 -2.99 17.27
CA ASN A 34 9.51 -3.94 18.34
C ASN A 34 10.68 -3.47 19.24
N GLY A 35 10.83 -2.16 19.42
CA GLY A 35 11.89 -1.58 20.24
C GLY A 35 13.24 -1.38 19.54
N TYR A 36 13.31 -1.71 18.24
CA TYR A 36 14.54 -1.52 17.44
C TYR A 36 14.28 -0.55 16.29
N VAL A 37 15.20 0.40 16.11
CA VAL A 37 15.15 1.32 14.97
C VAL A 37 15.80 0.66 13.77
N LYS A 38 15.03 0.52 12.70
CA LYS A 38 15.45 -0.14 11.47
C LYS A 38 15.09 0.69 10.25
N PRO A 39 15.87 0.56 9.16
CA PRO A 39 15.48 1.16 7.89
C PRO A 39 14.38 0.34 7.19
N PHE A 40 13.51 1.04 6.47
CA PHE A 40 12.45 0.43 5.68
C PHE A 40 12.30 1.11 4.34
N LEU A 41 12.04 0.30 3.30
CA LEU A 41 11.44 0.81 2.08
C LEU A 41 9.93 0.90 2.33
N ILE A 42 9.30 1.91 1.75
CA ILE A 42 7.84 2.10 1.88
C ILE A 42 7.19 1.79 0.55
N GLY A 43 6.37 0.76 0.53
CA GLY A 43 5.58 0.36 -0.63
C GLY A 43 4.09 0.51 -0.40
N LEU A 44 3.31 0.08 -1.38
CA LEU A 44 1.87 0.19 -1.39
C LEU A 44 1.22 -1.15 -1.73
N LEU A 45 0.02 -1.38 -1.21
CA LEU A 45 -0.79 -2.55 -1.57
C LEU A 45 -1.42 -2.42 -2.95
N ASN A 46 -1.69 -1.20 -3.38
CA ASN A 46 -2.30 -0.89 -4.66
C ASN A 46 -1.59 0.33 -5.28
N PRO A 47 -1.30 0.32 -6.59
CA PRO A 47 -0.60 1.46 -7.22
C PRO A 47 -1.37 2.78 -7.10
N LYS A 48 -2.69 2.75 -7.03
CA LYS A 48 -3.51 3.95 -6.86
C LYS A 48 -3.66 4.42 -5.41
N ASP A 49 -3.00 3.78 -4.46
CA ASP A 49 -2.96 4.28 -3.08
C ASP A 49 -2.15 5.58 -2.96
N ASP A 50 -1.33 5.89 -3.96
CA ASP A 50 -0.67 7.19 -4.11
C ASP A 50 -1.04 7.77 -5.48
N LEU A 51 -2.18 8.45 -5.54
CA LEU A 51 -2.70 9.01 -6.79
C LEU A 51 -1.81 10.09 -7.38
N GLU A 52 -1.13 10.87 -6.56
CA GLU A 52 -0.22 11.90 -7.03
C GLU A 52 0.90 11.28 -7.88
N LYS A 53 1.57 10.25 -7.37
CA LYS A 53 2.62 9.54 -8.09
C LYS A 53 2.08 8.71 -9.24
N TYR A 54 0.90 8.10 -9.07
CA TYR A 54 0.25 7.33 -10.13
C TYR A 54 -0.02 8.18 -11.38
N ASN A 55 -0.41 9.44 -11.19
CA ASN A 55 -0.71 10.36 -12.28
C ASN A 55 0.51 11.16 -12.77
N SER A 56 1.64 11.05 -12.07
CA SER A 56 2.87 11.79 -12.43
C SER A 56 3.67 11.05 -13.49
N ASN A 57 4.21 11.79 -14.46
CA ASN A 57 5.13 11.27 -15.46
C ASN A 57 6.58 11.19 -14.95
N ASP A 58 6.85 11.73 -13.77
CA ASP A 58 8.19 11.75 -13.17
C ASP A 58 8.54 10.47 -12.42
N TYR A 59 7.53 9.64 -12.14
CA TYR A 59 7.67 8.41 -11.36
C TYR A 59 7.31 7.18 -12.17
N ALA A 60 8.05 6.11 -11.93
CA ALA A 60 7.71 4.77 -12.39
C ALA A 60 7.20 3.94 -11.22
N CYS A 61 6.22 3.08 -11.48
CA CYS A 61 5.71 2.13 -10.51
C CYS A 61 6.31 0.76 -10.77
N LEU A 62 6.95 0.20 -9.75
CA LEU A 62 7.52 -1.15 -9.80
C LEU A 62 6.63 -2.13 -9.06
N LYS A 63 6.63 -3.38 -9.54
CA LYS A 63 6.06 -4.52 -8.83
C LYS A 63 7.20 -5.30 -8.20
N LEU A 64 7.17 -5.47 -6.89
CA LEU A 64 8.18 -6.18 -6.12
C LEU A 64 7.60 -7.46 -5.56
N ASP A 65 8.21 -8.61 -5.89
CA ASP A 65 7.85 -9.90 -5.30
C ASP A 65 8.66 -10.11 -4.04
N ILE A 66 8.02 -10.08 -2.87
CA ILE A 66 8.69 -10.11 -1.58
C ILE A 66 8.06 -11.18 -0.69
N LEU A 67 8.89 -11.91 0.05
CA LEU A 67 8.41 -12.85 1.06
C LEU A 67 7.64 -12.13 2.16
N ASP A 68 6.51 -12.70 2.57
CA ASP A 68 5.59 -12.10 3.53
C ASP A 68 6.25 -11.78 4.88
N ASP A 69 7.26 -12.54 5.29
CA ASP A 69 7.98 -12.33 6.54
C ASP A 69 8.68 -10.96 6.61
N HIS A 70 8.95 -10.34 5.46
CA HIS A 70 9.61 -9.04 5.36
C HIS A 70 8.64 -7.87 5.20
N LEU A 71 7.34 -8.14 5.31
CA LEU A 71 6.30 -7.16 5.01
C LEU A 71 5.39 -6.91 6.20
N ARG A 72 5.23 -5.64 6.54
CA ARG A 72 4.31 -5.18 7.58
C ARG A 72 3.43 -4.08 7.02
N VAL A 73 2.16 -4.12 7.38
CA VAL A 73 1.19 -3.08 6.97
C VAL A 73 0.96 -2.14 8.15
N ILE A 74 0.99 -0.86 7.87
CA ILE A 74 0.82 0.18 8.87
C ILE A 74 0.02 1.34 8.28
N ASP A 75 -0.66 2.11 9.15
CA ASP A 75 -1.36 3.32 8.74
C ASP A 75 -0.34 4.42 8.40
N LYS A 76 -0.51 5.05 7.25
CA LYS A 76 0.34 6.14 6.79
C LYS A 76 0.41 7.29 7.82
N GLU A 77 -0.68 7.58 8.52
CA GLU A 77 -0.70 8.65 9.52
C GLU A 77 0.27 8.39 10.66
N LEU A 78 0.44 7.13 11.08
CA LEU A 78 1.41 6.77 12.10
C LEU A 78 2.84 7.09 11.68
N ILE A 79 3.14 6.96 10.39
CA ILE A 79 4.44 7.30 9.84
C ILE A 79 4.62 8.82 9.77
N ASN A 80 3.59 9.54 9.31
CA ASN A 80 3.64 11.00 9.20
C ASN A 80 3.81 11.69 10.57
N ASN A 81 3.26 11.09 11.62
CA ASN A 81 3.31 11.62 12.99
C ASN A 81 4.36 10.89 13.85
N TYR A 82 5.28 10.17 13.24
CA TYR A 82 6.29 9.40 13.94
C TYR A 82 7.18 10.30 14.81
N ASN A 83 7.32 9.92 16.07
CA ASN A 83 8.08 10.70 17.09
C ASN A 83 9.20 9.89 17.76
N GLY A 84 9.54 8.72 17.24
CA GLY A 84 10.57 7.83 17.80
C GLY A 84 10.02 6.72 18.68
N GLU A 85 8.74 6.76 19.03
CA GLU A 85 8.10 5.70 19.82
C GLU A 85 7.85 4.46 18.96
N GLN A 86 7.73 3.30 19.62
CA GLN A 86 7.43 2.04 18.95
C GLN A 86 6.09 2.13 18.22
N LEU A 87 6.07 1.68 16.96
CA LEU A 87 4.89 1.69 16.11
C LEU A 87 4.17 0.34 16.14
N GLY A 88 2.82 0.40 16.15
CA GLY A 88 1.99 -0.77 15.93
C GLY A 88 1.88 -1.10 14.44
N TYR A 89 1.80 -2.38 14.11
CA TYR A 89 1.71 -2.85 12.73
C TYR A 89 0.96 -4.18 12.67
N THR A 90 0.61 -4.59 11.44
CA THR A 90 0.05 -5.91 11.17
C THR A 90 0.96 -6.62 10.17
N GLN A 91 1.31 -7.88 10.40
CA GLN A 91 2.00 -8.69 9.39
C GLN A 91 1.11 -8.79 8.16
N ILE A 92 1.70 -8.75 6.96
CA ILE A 92 0.92 -8.67 5.72
C ILE A 92 -0.05 -9.85 5.55
N ASN A 93 0.34 -11.05 5.96
CA ASN A 93 -0.51 -12.23 5.86
C ASN A 93 -1.70 -12.22 6.83
N ASN A 94 -1.68 -11.35 7.83
CA ASN A 94 -2.78 -11.16 8.78
C ASN A 94 -3.59 -9.88 8.48
N TYR A 95 -3.18 -9.10 7.49
CA TYR A 95 -3.87 -7.86 7.14
C TYR A 95 -5.18 -8.16 6.41
N ILE A 96 -6.26 -7.54 6.88
CA ILE A 96 -7.57 -7.62 6.24
C ILE A 96 -7.71 -6.39 5.33
N PHE A 97 -7.81 -6.64 4.03
CA PHE A 97 -7.92 -5.55 3.03
C PHE A 97 -9.15 -4.69 3.32
N GLY A 98 -8.95 -3.38 3.37
CA GLY A 98 -9.99 -2.41 3.69
C GLY A 98 -10.09 -2.04 5.18
N SER A 99 -9.31 -2.69 6.07
CA SER A 99 -9.33 -2.36 7.50
C SER A 99 -8.64 -1.04 7.84
N LEU A 100 -7.71 -0.58 7.01
CA LEU A 100 -7.08 0.73 7.13
C LEU A 100 -7.46 1.61 5.94
N LYS A 101 -7.67 2.89 6.21
CA LYS A 101 -7.99 3.87 5.17
C LYS A 101 -6.80 4.15 4.25
N ASN A 102 -5.62 4.37 4.83
CA ASN A 102 -4.40 4.70 4.11
C ASN A 102 -3.26 3.76 4.50
N PRO A 103 -3.34 2.46 4.09
CA PRO A 103 -2.29 1.51 4.42
C PRO A 103 -1.04 1.75 3.58
N ILE A 104 0.11 1.58 4.21
CA ILE A 104 1.39 1.47 3.52
C ILE A 104 2.08 0.19 3.97
N VAL A 105 3.05 -0.27 3.19
CA VAL A 105 3.78 -1.50 3.47
C VAL A 105 5.23 -1.16 3.80
N LEU A 106 5.68 -1.63 4.96
CA LEU A 106 7.07 -1.52 5.38
C LEU A 106 7.84 -2.76 4.91
N ILE A 107 8.90 -2.53 4.17
CA ILE A 107 9.74 -3.58 3.59
C ILE A 107 11.10 -3.53 4.29
N ASP A 108 11.49 -4.60 4.98
CA ASP A 108 12.71 -4.67 5.75
C ASP A 108 13.83 -5.45 5.08
N THR A 109 13.78 -5.62 3.78
CA THR A 109 14.77 -6.35 3.00
C THR A 109 15.13 -5.61 1.72
N SER A 110 16.32 -5.84 1.22
CA SER A 110 16.69 -5.47 -0.15
C SER A 110 15.91 -6.36 -1.13
N VAL A 111 15.72 -5.86 -2.35
CA VAL A 111 14.99 -6.59 -3.39
C VAL A 111 15.94 -6.85 -4.56
N ILE A 112 16.17 -8.11 -4.91
CA ILE A 112 17.03 -8.48 -6.04
C ILE A 112 16.33 -8.17 -7.36
N SER A 113 17.11 -7.92 -8.40
CA SER A 113 16.58 -7.51 -9.70
C SER A 113 15.57 -8.50 -10.30
N ASP A 114 15.75 -9.80 -10.08
CA ASP A 114 14.86 -10.85 -10.60
C ASP A 114 13.44 -10.76 -10.02
N LYS A 115 13.27 -10.07 -8.90
CA LYS A 115 11.99 -9.89 -8.22
C LYS A 115 11.34 -8.53 -8.52
N ILE A 116 11.90 -7.78 -9.46
CA ILE A 116 11.43 -6.44 -9.82
C ILE A 116 10.92 -6.45 -11.25
N SER A 117 9.70 -5.96 -11.45
CA SER A 117 9.14 -5.72 -12.78
C SER A 117 8.43 -4.37 -12.80
N ILE A 118 8.19 -3.86 -13.99
CA ILE A 118 7.52 -2.57 -14.17
C ILE A 118 6.00 -2.80 -14.17
N TYR A 119 5.27 -2.01 -13.38
CA TYR A 119 3.81 -1.96 -13.47
C TYR A 119 3.41 -1.23 -14.75
N ASN A 120 2.59 -1.89 -15.57
CA ASN A 120 2.08 -1.32 -16.81
C ASN A 120 0.58 -1.06 -16.66
N LYS A 121 0.18 0.22 -16.68
CA LYS A 121 -1.21 0.66 -16.50
C LYS A 121 -2.19 0.10 -17.52
N THR A 122 -1.71 -0.31 -18.70
CA THR A 122 -2.55 -0.83 -19.78
C THR A 122 -2.75 -2.34 -19.71
N ILE A 123 -1.79 -3.07 -19.12
CA ILE A 123 -1.77 -4.54 -19.07
C ILE A 123 -2.12 -5.04 -17.68
N ASP A 124 -1.54 -4.43 -16.64
CA ASP A 124 -1.74 -4.83 -15.26
C ASP A 124 -3.08 -4.29 -14.74
N ILE A 125 -4.07 -5.17 -14.70
CA ILE A 125 -5.41 -4.79 -14.23
C ILE A 125 -5.37 -4.64 -12.71
N PRO A 126 -5.78 -3.49 -12.15
CA PRO A 126 -5.85 -3.32 -10.71
C PRO A 126 -6.90 -4.26 -10.11
N LEU A 127 -6.80 -4.50 -8.82
CA LEU A 127 -7.76 -5.26 -8.05
C LEU A 127 -9.18 -4.68 -8.22
N LEU A 128 -10.20 -5.42 -7.74
CA LEU A 128 -11.62 -5.07 -7.81
C LEU A 128 -11.96 -3.63 -7.39
N PHE A 129 -11.08 -2.98 -6.66
CA PHE A 129 -11.24 -1.61 -6.18
C PHE A 129 -10.08 -0.74 -6.67
N ASP A 130 -10.36 0.54 -6.91
CA ASP A 130 -9.36 1.46 -7.42
C ASP A 130 -8.21 1.68 -6.43
N ASN A 131 -8.52 1.85 -5.13
CA ASN A 131 -7.50 2.01 -4.09
C ASN A 131 -8.03 1.57 -2.71
N SER A 132 -7.13 1.53 -1.75
CA SER A 132 -7.45 1.06 -0.38
C SER A 132 -8.42 1.97 0.35
N GLU A 133 -8.34 3.29 0.13
CA GLU A 133 -9.24 4.27 0.75
C GLU A 133 -10.67 4.08 0.27
N GLU A 134 -10.88 3.91 -1.03
CA GLU A 134 -12.20 3.65 -1.60
C GLU A 134 -12.81 2.37 -1.04
N PHE A 135 -12.01 1.31 -0.93
CA PHE A 135 -12.47 0.04 -0.37
C PHE A 135 -12.82 0.19 1.12
N PHE A 136 -12.04 0.95 1.88
CA PHE A 136 -12.30 1.25 3.29
C PHE A 136 -13.68 1.90 3.46
N TYR A 137 -13.98 2.93 2.69
CA TYR A 137 -15.26 3.61 2.74
C TYR A 137 -16.43 2.72 2.33
N GLU A 138 -16.23 1.88 1.32
CA GLU A 138 -17.26 0.96 0.87
C GLU A 138 -17.63 -0.04 1.96
N LEU A 139 -16.66 -0.57 2.69
CA LEU A 139 -16.91 -1.46 3.83
C LEU A 139 -17.64 -0.74 4.97
N GLU A 140 -17.31 0.51 5.25
CA GLU A 140 -18.01 1.30 6.27
C GLU A 140 -19.48 1.51 5.91
N VAL A 141 -19.77 1.81 4.65
CA VAL A 141 -21.14 1.95 4.15
C VAL A 141 -21.91 0.63 4.29
N ARG A 142 -21.30 -0.51 3.96
CA ARG A 142 -21.94 -1.82 4.12
C ARG A 142 -22.28 -2.13 5.57
N LYS A 143 -21.41 -1.80 6.51
CA LYS A 143 -21.68 -1.96 7.93
C LYS A 143 -22.91 -1.16 8.36
N ILE A 144 -23.01 0.09 7.92
CA ILE A 144 -24.17 0.95 8.21
C ILE A 144 -25.45 0.34 7.62
N ILE A 145 -25.40 -0.14 6.38
CA ILE A 145 -26.55 -0.77 5.71
C ILE A 145 -27.00 -2.03 6.44
N ASP A 146 -26.04 -2.87 6.86
CA ASP A 146 -26.36 -4.13 7.58
C ASP A 146 -26.98 -3.89 8.95
N GLU A 147 -26.71 -2.75 9.58
CA GLU A 147 -27.27 -2.34 10.85
C GLU A 147 -28.60 -1.59 10.74
N MET A 148 -29.00 -1.21 9.52
CA MET A 148 -30.23 -0.45 9.26
C MET A 148 -31.45 -1.33 9.12
N PRO A 149 -32.65 -0.85 9.53
CA PRO A 149 -33.91 -1.47 9.14
C PRO A 149 -34.05 -1.54 7.61
N ILE A 150 -34.61 -2.62 7.11
CA ILE A 150 -34.78 -2.87 5.66
C ILE A 150 -35.43 -1.68 4.95
N LYS A 151 -36.39 -1.04 5.59
CA LYS A 151 -37.11 0.12 5.03
C LYS A 151 -36.16 1.29 4.73
N GLU A 152 -35.23 1.58 5.66
CA GLU A 152 -34.26 2.66 5.49
C GLU A 152 -33.25 2.35 4.38
N VAL A 153 -32.81 1.09 4.29
CA VAL A 153 -31.93 0.64 3.22
C VAL A 153 -32.61 0.84 1.85
N TYR A 154 -33.87 0.49 1.74
CA TYR A 154 -34.65 0.67 0.52
C TYR A 154 -34.73 2.13 0.09
N GLU A 155 -34.98 3.04 1.03
CA GLU A 155 -35.04 4.49 0.75
C GLU A 155 -33.68 5.03 0.25
N ILE A 156 -32.57 4.60 0.85
CA ILE A 156 -31.22 5.01 0.42
C ILE A 156 -30.95 4.53 -1.00
N LEU A 157 -31.24 3.27 -1.32
CA LEU A 157 -31.03 2.70 -2.65
C LEU A 157 -31.90 3.39 -3.70
N LYS A 158 -33.13 3.72 -3.37
CA LYS A 158 -34.04 4.43 -4.23
C LYS A 158 -33.51 5.84 -4.59
N ASN A 159 -32.96 6.56 -3.63
CA ASN A 159 -32.38 7.88 -3.83
C ASN A 159 -31.11 7.84 -4.68
N LYS A 160 -30.37 6.74 -4.64
CA LYS A 160 -29.15 6.54 -5.44
C LYS A 160 -29.44 6.31 -6.92
N GLU A 161 -30.61 5.76 -7.26
CA GLU A 161 -31.02 5.48 -8.65
C GLU A 161 -31.66 6.69 -9.33
N SER A 162 -32.01 7.71 -8.59
CA SER A 162 -32.54 8.95 -9.11
C SER A 162 -31.44 10.01 -9.23
#